data_ee2ef15025089e487963378ac355dbb3
#
_entry.id   ee2ef15025089e487963378ac355dbb3
#
_cell.length_a   1.000
_cell.length_b   1.000
_cell.length_c   1.000
_cell.angle_alpha   90.00
_cell.angle_beta   90.00
_cell.angle_gamma   90.00
#
_symmetry.space_group_name_H-M   'P 1'
#
loop_
_entity.id
_entity.type
_entity.pdbx_description
1 polymer ?
#
loop_
_entity_poly.entity_id
_entity_poly.type
_entity_poly.pdbx_seq_one_letter_code
_entity_poly.pdbx_strand_id
1 'polypeptide(L)'
;MRFVCMTLAEQNNYLELATDDGDTIKVLRAAHPRARRLRLTVTSGGARVSYPPSTHPAQVFAFLRKHANWLERKLDELQIEDAPPPIEPGRPTLIPLRGETTRLVWRDGAFPHIELDGDERLVLTLPKPHNKRTLAAARSLLHSFLQAQIRRDVSRLLARYVPELGRAPTGVRVKPLKSLWGSLDTRDTVTLDLALALAPPEALKYVVIHELCHLRYRDHSPRFWALVGSLYPDWKEQREWLKSRGHALKAELARLIEA
;
A
#
# COMPACT_ATOMS: atom_id res chain seq x y z
N MET A 1 -10.02 15.01 34.34
CA MET A 1 -10.13 13.54 34.30
C MET A 1 -11.52 13.22 33.79
N ARG A 2 -11.72 13.16 32.47
CA ARG A 2 -13.01 12.86 31.86
C ARG A 2 -13.02 11.38 31.47
N PHE A 3 -14.08 10.70 31.86
CA PHE A 3 -14.27 9.28 31.64
C PHE A 3 -14.56 9.01 30.16
N VAL A 4 -13.68 8.29 29.49
CA VAL A 4 -13.93 7.71 28.16
C VAL A 4 -14.94 6.57 28.35
N CYS A 5 -16.16 6.76 27.86
CA CYS A 5 -17.19 5.72 27.87
C CYS A 5 -16.88 4.70 26.76
N MET A 6 -16.71 3.42 27.12
CA MET A 6 -16.52 2.34 26.17
C MET A 6 -17.71 1.41 26.24
N THR A 7 -18.39 1.23 25.11
CA THR A 7 -19.53 0.32 24.99
C THR A 7 -19.12 -0.95 24.23
N LEU A 8 -19.50 -2.11 24.75
CA LEU A 8 -19.43 -3.38 24.04
C LEU A 8 -20.67 -3.51 23.17
N ALA A 9 -20.52 -3.40 21.86
CA ALA A 9 -21.56 -3.85 20.95
C ALA A 9 -21.39 -5.38 20.78
N GLU A 10 -22.21 -6.17 21.44
CA GLU A 10 -22.09 -7.64 21.48
C GLU A 10 -22.32 -8.36 20.14
N GLN A 11 -22.67 -7.66 19.08
CA GLN A 11 -22.89 -8.22 17.74
C GLN A 11 -21.82 -7.89 16.71
N ASN A 12 -20.78 -7.13 17.08
CA ASN A 12 -19.70 -6.74 16.15
C ASN A 12 -18.34 -7.01 16.79
N ASN A 13 -17.41 -7.60 16.04
CA ASN A 13 -16.02 -7.80 16.46
C ASN A 13 -15.25 -6.49 16.67
N TYR A 14 -15.93 -5.37 16.92
CA TYR A 14 -15.34 -4.04 17.10
C TYR A 14 -15.47 -3.58 18.54
N LEU A 15 -14.45 -2.85 19.00
CA LEU A 15 -14.47 -2.05 20.22
C LEU A 15 -14.59 -0.59 19.81
N GLU A 16 -15.43 0.17 20.48
CA GLU A 16 -15.59 1.60 20.26
C GLU A 16 -14.82 2.36 21.35
N LEU A 17 -13.92 3.24 20.92
CA LEU A 17 -13.11 4.10 21.78
C LEU A 17 -13.53 5.55 21.52
N ALA A 18 -14.14 6.21 22.51
CA ALA A 18 -14.46 7.62 22.41
C ALA A 18 -13.19 8.46 22.54
N THR A 19 -13.03 9.47 21.68
CA THR A 19 -11.94 10.43 21.70
C THR A 19 -12.27 11.62 22.61
N ASP A 20 -11.27 12.43 22.95
CA ASP A 20 -11.46 13.63 23.76
C ASP A 20 -12.31 14.70 23.01
N ASP A 21 -12.31 14.67 21.68
CA ASP A 21 -13.08 15.59 20.82
C ASP A 21 -14.53 15.12 20.56
N GLY A 22 -14.91 13.98 21.12
CA GLY A 22 -16.28 13.42 21.03
C GLY A 22 -16.50 12.47 19.86
N ASP A 23 -15.48 12.20 19.06
CA ASP A 23 -15.54 11.20 18.00
C ASP A 23 -15.38 9.78 18.53
N THR A 24 -15.75 8.79 17.72
CA THR A 24 -15.67 7.37 18.09
C THR A 24 -14.76 6.61 17.11
N ILE A 25 -13.68 6.04 17.65
CA ILE A 25 -12.78 5.17 16.88
C ILE A 25 -13.25 3.72 17.04
N LYS A 26 -13.51 3.05 15.90
CA LYS A 26 -13.80 1.61 15.85
C LYS A 26 -12.52 0.81 15.73
N VAL A 27 -12.27 -0.09 16.66
CA VAL A 27 -11.09 -0.96 16.70
C VAL A 27 -11.52 -2.41 16.54
N LEU A 28 -11.15 -3.06 15.45
CA LEU A 28 -11.40 -4.48 15.23
C LEU A 28 -10.63 -5.32 16.26
N ARG A 29 -11.33 -6.13 17.05
CA ARG A 29 -10.69 -7.09 17.96
C ARG A 29 -10.47 -8.43 17.28
N ALA A 30 -9.25 -8.97 17.44
CA ALA A 30 -8.86 -10.24 16.89
C ALA A 30 -8.08 -11.06 17.92
N ALA A 31 -8.74 -12.03 18.53
CA ALA A 31 -8.04 -13.08 19.25
C ALA A 31 -7.25 -13.93 18.26
N HIS A 32 -5.95 -14.17 18.53
CA HIS A 32 -5.11 -14.94 17.64
C HIS A 32 -4.29 -15.98 18.41
N PRO A 33 -4.41 -17.30 18.10
CA PRO A 33 -3.75 -18.37 18.87
C PRO A 33 -2.24 -18.25 18.98
N ARG A 34 -1.58 -17.64 17.99
CA ARG A 34 -0.12 -17.43 17.97
C ARG A 34 0.31 -16.09 18.56
N ALA A 35 -0.62 -15.23 18.97
CA ALA A 35 -0.26 -13.97 19.62
C ALA A 35 0.32 -14.25 21.01
N ARG A 36 1.45 -13.64 21.33
CA ARG A 36 2.11 -13.72 22.64
C ARG A 36 1.91 -12.46 23.49
N ARG A 37 1.39 -11.37 22.89
CA ARG A 37 1.17 -10.06 23.52
C ARG A 37 0.07 -9.29 22.77
N LEU A 38 -0.47 -8.27 23.42
CA LEU A 38 -1.36 -7.31 22.76
C LEU A 38 -0.57 -6.52 21.71
N ARG A 39 -1.16 -6.35 20.55
CA ARG A 39 -0.60 -5.55 19.45
C ARG A 39 -1.69 -4.71 18.81
N LEU A 40 -1.50 -3.39 18.79
CA LEU A 40 -2.33 -2.44 18.06
C LEU A 40 -1.72 -2.21 16.67
N THR A 41 -2.53 -2.26 15.64
CA THR A 41 -2.12 -2.03 14.25
C THR A 41 -3.17 -1.13 13.60
N VAL A 42 -2.73 -0.14 12.84
CA VAL A 42 -3.58 0.71 12.02
C VAL A 42 -3.20 0.51 10.56
N THR A 43 -4.20 0.30 9.71
CA THR A 43 -4.04 0.07 8.27
C THR A 43 -5.10 0.87 7.53
N SER A 44 -5.09 0.88 6.19
CA SER A 44 -6.17 1.43 5.37
C SER A 44 -7.54 0.82 5.68
N GLY A 45 -7.59 -0.41 6.22
CA GLY A 45 -8.81 -1.06 6.70
C GLY A 45 -9.23 -0.68 8.14
N GLY A 46 -8.58 0.34 8.74
CA GLY A 46 -8.87 0.81 10.09
C GLY A 46 -7.96 0.24 11.18
N ALA A 47 -8.36 0.47 12.43
CA ALA A 47 -7.62 0.04 13.61
C ALA A 47 -7.96 -1.39 14.01
N ARG A 48 -6.94 -2.17 14.40
CA ARG A 48 -7.08 -3.55 14.85
C ARG A 48 -6.23 -3.82 16.09
N VAL A 49 -6.80 -4.44 17.10
CA VAL A 49 -6.05 -5.00 18.25
C VAL A 49 -6.04 -6.53 18.16
N SER A 50 -4.85 -7.11 18.13
CA SER A 50 -4.64 -8.56 18.21
C SER A 50 -4.08 -8.95 19.57
N TYR A 51 -4.54 -10.10 20.11
CA TYR A 51 -4.21 -10.54 21.47
C TYR A 51 -4.34 -12.06 21.63
N PRO A 52 -3.66 -12.68 22.62
CA PRO A 52 -3.83 -14.09 22.98
C PRO A 52 -5.29 -14.38 23.37
N PRO A 53 -5.90 -15.55 23.03
CA PRO A 53 -7.29 -15.87 23.37
C PRO A 53 -7.58 -15.85 24.88
N SER A 54 -6.56 -16.10 25.72
CA SER A 54 -6.65 -16.07 27.18
C SER A 54 -6.61 -14.64 27.78
N THR A 55 -6.49 -13.60 26.95
CA THR A 55 -6.40 -12.21 27.45
C THR A 55 -7.76 -11.75 27.96
N HIS A 56 -7.82 -11.32 29.21
CA HIS A 56 -9.05 -10.79 29.81
C HIS A 56 -9.48 -9.49 29.08
N PRO A 57 -10.77 -9.30 28.76
CA PRO A 57 -11.25 -8.10 28.05
C PRO A 57 -10.80 -6.79 28.68
N ALA A 58 -10.79 -6.68 30.02
CA ALA A 58 -10.33 -5.48 30.72
C ALA A 58 -8.86 -5.11 30.38
N GLN A 59 -8.00 -6.08 30.10
CA GLN A 59 -6.61 -5.83 29.70
C GLN A 59 -6.54 -5.25 28.27
N VAL A 60 -7.41 -5.72 27.37
CA VAL A 60 -7.52 -5.16 26.02
C VAL A 60 -7.98 -3.70 26.09
N PHE A 61 -8.99 -3.42 26.91
CA PHE A 61 -9.48 -2.05 27.14
C PHE A 61 -8.40 -1.13 27.75
N ALA A 62 -7.70 -1.59 28.79
CA ALA A 62 -6.64 -0.83 29.42
C ALA A 62 -5.51 -0.53 28.42
N PHE A 63 -5.16 -1.50 27.58
CA PHE A 63 -4.17 -1.35 26.52
C PHE A 63 -4.60 -0.31 25.48
N LEU A 64 -5.84 -0.37 24.98
CA LEU A 64 -6.35 0.60 24.01
C LEU A 64 -6.40 2.01 24.59
N ARG A 65 -6.86 2.15 25.81
CA ARG A 65 -6.90 3.45 26.51
C ARG A 65 -5.51 4.06 26.67
N LYS A 66 -4.52 3.25 27.04
CA LYS A 66 -3.12 3.71 27.15
C LYS A 66 -2.56 4.20 25.81
N HIS A 67 -3.06 3.71 24.69
CA HIS A 67 -2.55 4.03 23.36
C HIS A 67 -3.54 4.88 22.53
N ALA A 68 -4.58 5.46 23.16
CA ALA A 68 -5.62 6.23 22.47
C ALA A 68 -5.02 7.39 21.65
N ASN A 69 -4.23 8.26 22.26
CA ASN A 69 -3.59 9.39 21.57
C ASN A 69 -2.61 8.98 20.47
N TRP A 70 -1.99 7.80 20.59
CA TRP A 70 -1.18 7.24 19.50
C TRP A 70 -2.08 6.77 18.35
N LEU A 71 -3.21 6.16 18.69
CA LEU A 71 -4.18 5.65 17.73
C LEU A 71 -4.82 6.79 16.93
N GLU A 72 -5.26 7.86 17.61
CA GLU A 72 -5.78 9.08 16.98
C GLU A 72 -4.78 9.67 16.02
N ARG A 73 -3.59 10.04 16.51
CA ARG A 73 -2.52 10.57 15.64
C ARG A 73 -2.22 9.66 14.45
N LYS A 74 -2.30 8.34 14.65
CA LYS A 74 -1.99 7.39 13.59
C LYS A 74 -3.10 7.27 12.57
N LEU A 75 -4.35 7.45 12.97
CA LEU A 75 -5.51 7.54 12.08
C LEU A 75 -5.49 8.87 11.32
N ASP A 76 -5.17 9.98 11.98
CA ASP A 76 -5.00 11.29 11.37
C ASP A 76 -3.83 11.32 10.37
N GLU A 77 -2.67 10.74 10.74
CA GLU A 77 -1.52 10.59 9.83
C GLU A 77 -1.86 9.75 8.60
N LEU A 78 -2.77 8.80 8.74
CA LEU A 78 -3.22 7.97 7.63
C LEU A 78 -4.22 8.72 6.76
N GLN A 79 -4.72 9.92 7.23
CA GLN A 79 -5.79 10.63 6.59
C GLN A 79 -6.71 9.63 5.88
N ILE A 80 -7.48 8.90 6.68
CA ILE A 80 -8.63 8.16 6.14
C ILE A 80 -9.67 9.25 5.82
N GLU A 81 -9.29 10.16 4.94
CA GLU A 81 -10.25 10.78 4.04
C GLU A 81 -11.01 9.61 3.45
N ASP A 82 -12.32 9.71 3.41
CA ASP A 82 -13.22 8.70 2.84
C ASP A 82 -12.55 7.99 1.67
N ALA A 83 -12.42 6.67 1.77
CA ALA A 83 -11.74 5.91 0.74
C ALA A 83 -12.25 6.38 -0.62
N PRO A 84 -11.39 6.79 -1.54
CA PRO A 84 -11.83 7.42 -2.77
C PRO A 84 -12.88 6.52 -3.43
N PRO A 85 -13.97 7.09 -3.97
CA PRO A 85 -15.09 6.32 -4.46
C PRO A 85 -14.62 5.30 -5.51
N PRO A 86 -15.22 4.11 -5.57
CA PRO A 86 -14.82 3.08 -6.53
C PRO A 86 -14.90 3.63 -7.96
N ILE A 87 -14.05 3.12 -8.86
CA ILE A 87 -14.13 3.50 -10.26
C ILE A 87 -15.47 3.05 -10.85
N GLU A 88 -16.15 3.95 -11.53
CA GLU A 88 -17.43 3.68 -12.17
C GLU A 88 -17.24 3.57 -13.70
N PRO A 89 -17.76 2.51 -14.33
CA PRO A 89 -17.68 2.37 -15.79
C PRO A 89 -18.32 3.57 -16.49
N GLY A 90 -17.61 4.12 -17.48
CA GLY A 90 -18.06 5.26 -18.26
C GLY A 90 -17.84 6.62 -17.61
N ARG A 91 -17.45 6.70 -16.34
CA ARG A 91 -17.14 7.95 -15.66
C ARG A 91 -15.64 8.22 -15.62
N PRO A 92 -15.19 9.37 -16.19
CA PRO A 92 -13.80 9.79 -16.02
C PRO A 92 -13.46 10.00 -14.54
N THR A 93 -12.25 9.59 -14.16
CA THR A 93 -11.76 9.76 -12.79
C THR A 93 -10.29 10.16 -12.79
N LEU A 94 -9.83 10.79 -11.72
CA LEU A 94 -8.42 11.08 -11.53
C LEU A 94 -7.77 9.92 -10.76
N ILE A 95 -6.59 9.53 -11.19
CA ILE A 95 -5.77 8.51 -10.54
C ILE A 95 -4.33 9.01 -10.44
N PRO A 96 -3.60 8.66 -9.41
CA PRO A 96 -2.16 8.84 -9.42
C PRO A 96 -1.53 7.83 -10.38
N LEU A 97 -0.59 8.29 -11.18
CA LEU A 97 0.26 7.45 -12.01
C LEU A 97 1.66 8.06 -12.02
N ARG A 98 2.67 7.30 -11.56
CA ARG A 98 4.06 7.77 -11.47
C ARG A 98 4.22 9.07 -10.67
N GLY A 99 3.39 9.27 -9.63
CA GLY A 99 3.38 10.46 -8.79
C GLY A 99 2.59 11.65 -9.34
N GLU A 100 2.18 11.60 -10.60
CA GLU A 100 1.39 12.63 -11.25
C GLU A 100 -0.10 12.29 -11.27
N THR A 101 -0.94 13.30 -11.29
CA THR A 101 -2.39 13.12 -11.43
C THR A 101 -2.76 12.90 -12.89
N THR A 102 -3.20 11.70 -13.21
CA THR A 102 -3.56 11.28 -14.57
C THR A 102 -5.08 11.09 -14.67
N ARG A 103 -5.67 11.53 -15.77
CA ARG A 103 -7.10 11.35 -16.04
C ARG A 103 -7.37 10.00 -16.69
N LEU A 104 -8.09 9.12 -15.97
CA LEU A 104 -8.62 7.88 -16.53
C LEU A 104 -9.92 8.17 -17.26
N VAL A 105 -10.00 7.83 -18.53
CA VAL A 105 -11.17 8.03 -19.38
C VAL A 105 -11.63 6.70 -20.01
N TRP A 106 -12.91 6.60 -20.32
CA TRP A 106 -13.52 5.43 -20.91
C TRP A 106 -13.85 5.69 -22.38
N ARG A 107 -13.56 4.72 -23.22
CA ARG A 107 -13.88 4.74 -24.65
C ARG A 107 -14.63 3.46 -25.01
N ASP A 108 -15.62 3.58 -25.87
CA ASP A 108 -16.31 2.43 -26.44
C ASP A 108 -15.48 1.80 -27.57
N GLY A 109 -15.31 0.48 -27.55
CA GLY A 109 -14.61 -0.23 -28.62
C GLY A 109 -14.77 -1.74 -28.50
N ALA A 110 -14.61 -2.44 -29.62
CA ALA A 110 -14.84 -3.88 -29.70
C ALA A 110 -13.83 -4.71 -28.89
N PHE A 111 -12.58 -4.22 -28.78
CA PHE A 111 -11.49 -4.94 -28.14
C PHE A 111 -11.02 -4.23 -26.86
N PRO A 112 -11.05 -4.93 -25.70
CA PRO A 112 -10.57 -4.37 -24.45
C PRO A 112 -9.06 -4.04 -24.54
N HIS A 113 -8.70 -2.78 -24.31
CA HIS A 113 -7.31 -2.36 -24.18
C HIS A 113 -7.18 -1.10 -23.34
N ILE A 114 -5.95 -0.80 -22.92
CA ILE A 114 -5.59 0.36 -22.15
C ILE A 114 -4.33 1.00 -22.74
N GLU A 115 -4.34 2.32 -22.90
CA GLU A 115 -3.22 3.06 -23.46
C GLU A 115 -3.09 4.44 -22.80
N LEU A 116 -1.88 5.02 -22.80
CA LEU A 116 -1.65 6.43 -22.56
C LEU A 116 -1.74 7.15 -23.91
N ASP A 117 -2.66 8.11 -24.02
CA ASP A 117 -2.75 8.94 -25.22
C ASP A 117 -1.77 10.13 -25.18
N GLY A 118 -1.66 10.86 -26.30
CA GLY A 118 -0.76 12.00 -26.41
C GLY A 118 -1.05 13.18 -25.47
N ASP A 119 -2.22 13.19 -24.82
CA ASP A 119 -2.65 14.18 -23.83
C ASP A 119 -2.41 13.71 -22.39
N GLU A 120 -1.57 12.67 -22.21
CA GLU A 120 -1.26 12.06 -20.91
C GLU A 120 -2.48 11.51 -20.15
N ARG A 121 -3.54 11.17 -20.89
CA ARG A 121 -4.72 10.50 -20.33
C ARG A 121 -4.58 9.00 -20.45
N LEU A 122 -5.03 8.29 -19.43
CA LEU A 122 -5.13 6.83 -19.47
C LEU A 122 -6.49 6.45 -20.04
N VAL A 123 -6.51 5.90 -21.24
CA VAL A 123 -7.72 5.54 -21.97
C VAL A 123 -8.01 4.07 -21.83
N LEU A 124 -9.15 3.73 -21.23
CA LEU A 124 -9.71 2.38 -21.17
C LEU A 124 -10.73 2.21 -22.29
N THR A 125 -10.42 1.38 -23.28
CA THR A 125 -11.35 1.01 -24.34
C THR A 125 -12.00 -0.32 -24.01
N LEU A 126 -13.33 -0.37 -23.98
CA LEU A 126 -14.11 -1.52 -23.56
C LEU A 126 -15.42 -1.63 -24.35
N PRO A 127 -15.94 -2.87 -24.57
CA PRO A 127 -17.23 -3.07 -25.25
C PRO A 127 -18.40 -2.67 -24.33
N LYS A 128 -19.47 -2.20 -24.95
CA LYS A 128 -20.76 -2.01 -24.26
C LYS A 128 -21.49 -3.36 -24.06
N PRO A 129 -22.41 -3.44 -23.07
CA PRO A 129 -22.73 -2.45 -22.06
C PRO A 129 -21.70 -2.37 -20.92
N HIS A 130 -21.56 -1.20 -20.33
CA HIS A 130 -20.71 -0.98 -19.16
C HIS A 130 -21.39 -1.52 -17.89
N ASN A 131 -21.09 -2.73 -17.52
CA ASN A 131 -21.66 -3.47 -16.39
C ASN A 131 -20.56 -4.05 -15.47
N LYS A 132 -20.93 -4.92 -14.51
CA LYS A 132 -19.97 -5.57 -13.60
C LYS A 132 -18.88 -6.36 -14.33
N ARG A 133 -19.20 -7.01 -15.46
CA ARG A 133 -18.21 -7.76 -16.26
C ARG A 133 -17.21 -6.83 -16.92
N THR A 134 -17.69 -5.71 -17.46
CA THR A 134 -16.85 -4.64 -18.03
C THR A 134 -15.93 -4.03 -16.98
N LEU A 135 -16.44 -3.82 -15.77
CA LEU A 135 -15.63 -3.33 -14.66
C LEU A 135 -14.51 -4.32 -14.26
N ALA A 136 -14.81 -5.61 -14.23
CA ALA A 136 -13.79 -6.62 -13.96
C ALA A 136 -12.69 -6.65 -15.04
N ALA A 137 -13.07 -6.50 -16.32
CA ALA A 137 -12.13 -6.37 -17.42
C ALA A 137 -11.27 -5.09 -17.30
N ALA A 138 -11.87 -3.96 -16.94
CA ALA A 138 -11.16 -2.70 -16.69
C ALA A 138 -10.10 -2.85 -15.59
N ARG A 139 -10.46 -3.47 -14.47
CA ARG A 139 -9.54 -3.74 -13.34
C ARG A 139 -8.37 -4.64 -13.76
N SER A 140 -8.64 -5.67 -14.56
CA SER A 140 -7.60 -6.56 -15.08
C SER A 140 -6.64 -5.81 -16.02
N LEU A 141 -7.16 -4.94 -16.88
CA LEU A 141 -6.35 -4.11 -17.77
C LEU A 141 -5.49 -3.11 -16.96
N LEU A 142 -6.08 -2.44 -15.98
CA LEU A 142 -5.36 -1.53 -15.08
C LEU A 142 -4.24 -2.26 -14.35
N HIS A 143 -4.54 -3.42 -13.76
CA HIS A 143 -3.53 -4.26 -13.10
C HIS A 143 -2.36 -4.59 -14.04
N SER A 144 -2.67 -5.08 -15.24
CA SER A 144 -1.65 -5.47 -16.23
C SER A 144 -0.85 -4.27 -16.72
N PHE A 145 -1.49 -3.13 -16.94
CA PHE A 145 -0.84 -1.88 -17.34
C PHE A 145 0.13 -1.40 -16.26
N LEU A 146 -0.32 -1.28 -15.00
CA LEU A 146 0.52 -0.86 -13.87
C LEU A 146 1.71 -1.81 -13.69
N GLN A 147 1.48 -3.11 -13.81
CA GLN A 147 2.55 -4.11 -13.75
C GLN A 147 3.58 -3.92 -14.88
N ALA A 148 3.13 -3.64 -16.09
CA ALA A 148 4.02 -3.38 -17.24
C ALA A 148 4.85 -2.10 -17.03
N GLN A 149 4.28 -1.03 -16.44
CA GLN A 149 5.02 0.19 -16.11
C GLN A 149 6.16 -0.11 -15.13
N ILE A 150 5.89 -0.80 -14.02
CA ILE A 150 6.94 -1.17 -13.06
C ILE A 150 8.00 -2.03 -13.72
N ARG A 151 7.63 -3.06 -14.49
CA ARG A 151 8.60 -3.94 -15.16
C ARG A 151 9.53 -3.18 -16.08
N ARG A 152 9.03 -2.22 -16.84
CA ARG A 152 9.82 -1.36 -17.74
C ARG A 152 10.85 -0.55 -16.94
N ASP A 153 10.42 0.09 -15.86
CA ASP A 153 11.31 0.91 -15.04
C ASP A 153 12.34 0.04 -14.29
N VAL A 154 11.91 -1.09 -13.74
CA VAL A 154 12.81 -2.05 -13.08
C VAL A 154 13.89 -2.56 -14.05
N SER A 155 13.54 -2.88 -15.30
CA SER A 155 14.53 -3.32 -16.30
C SER A 155 15.62 -2.27 -16.52
N ARG A 156 15.24 -0.98 -16.57
CA ARG A 156 16.22 0.13 -16.71
C ARG A 156 17.09 0.27 -15.45
N LEU A 157 16.48 0.14 -14.26
CA LEU A 157 17.20 0.21 -12.99
C LEU A 157 18.16 -0.97 -12.83
N LEU A 158 17.74 -2.18 -13.18
CA LEU A 158 18.63 -3.35 -13.15
C LEU A 158 19.83 -3.17 -14.10
N ALA A 159 19.61 -2.70 -15.33
CA ALA A 159 20.68 -2.43 -16.28
C ALA A 159 21.70 -1.41 -15.74
N ARG A 160 21.22 -0.45 -14.93
CA ARG A 160 22.07 0.58 -14.32
C ARG A 160 22.86 0.06 -13.11
N TYR A 161 22.20 -0.62 -12.16
CA TYR A 161 22.77 -0.88 -10.84
C TYR A 161 23.35 -2.29 -10.66
N VAL A 162 22.95 -3.28 -11.47
CA VAL A 162 23.53 -4.64 -11.41
C VAL A 162 25.03 -4.67 -11.68
N PRO A 163 25.57 -3.92 -12.68
CA PRO A 163 27.01 -3.87 -12.89
C PRO A 163 27.79 -3.33 -11.67
N GLU A 164 27.25 -2.32 -10.99
CA GLU A 164 27.88 -1.73 -9.79
C GLU A 164 27.85 -2.70 -8.59
N LEU A 165 26.79 -3.49 -8.48
CA LEU A 165 26.64 -4.49 -7.42
C LEU A 165 27.43 -5.77 -7.69
N GLY A 166 27.75 -6.07 -8.96
CA GLY A 166 28.40 -7.32 -9.38
C GLY A 166 27.53 -8.57 -9.19
N ARG A 167 26.22 -8.40 -8.91
CA ARG A 167 25.27 -9.49 -8.69
C ARG A 167 23.87 -9.09 -9.14
N ALA A 168 23.20 -9.96 -9.90
CA ALA A 168 21.83 -9.77 -10.36
C ALA A 168 20.83 -10.60 -9.52
N PRO A 169 19.58 -10.14 -9.37
CA PRO A 169 18.52 -10.97 -8.85
C PRO A 169 18.19 -12.10 -9.84
N THR A 170 17.72 -13.24 -9.34
CA THR A 170 17.29 -14.38 -10.18
C THR A 170 15.97 -14.11 -10.91
N GLY A 171 15.20 -13.15 -10.43
CA GLY A 171 13.94 -12.75 -11.05
C GLY A 171 13.29 -11.58 -10.33
N VAL A 172 12.28 -10.99 -10.99
CA VAL A 172 11.46 -9.92 -10.42
C VAL A 172 9.99 -10.27 -10.53
N ARG A 173 9.29 -10.18 -9.41
CA ARG A 173 7.84 -10.32 -9.31
C ARG A 173 7.22 -8.99 -8.93
N VAL A 174 6.10 -8.66 -9.54
CA VAL A 174 5.31 -7.46 -9.21
C VAL A 174 3.90 -7.91 -8.89
N LYS A 175 3.44 -7.59 -7.69
CA LYS A 175 2.09 -7.95 -7.21
C LYS A 175 1.67 -7.03 -6.06
N PRO A 176 0.38 -6.92 -5.74
CA PRO A 176 -0.05 -6.23 -4.52
C PRO A 176 0.56 -6.87 -3.27
N LEU A 177 1.09 -6.06 -2.36
CA LEU A 177 1.64 -6.48 -1.07
C LEU A 177 0.89 -5.77 0.06
N LYS A 178 0.62 -6.47 1.16
CA LYS A 178 -0.15 -5.91 2.29
C LYS A 178 0.60 -4.86 3.10
N SER A 179 1.89 -5.10 3.39
CA SER A 179 2.65 -4.29 4.36
C SER A 179 4.06 -3.92 3.92
N LEU A 180 4.57 -4.49 2.85
CA LEU A 180 5.91 -4.24 2.33
C LEU A 180 5.82 -3.47 1.01
N TRP A 181 6.90 -2.77 0.65
CA TRP A 181 7.10 -2.16 -0.65
C TRP A 181 7.91 -3.06 -1.58
N GLY A 182 8.80 -3.83 -1.00
CA GLY A 182 9.60 -4.82 -1.67
C GLY A 182 10.06 -5.92 -0.71
N SER A 183 10.65 -6.97 -1.25
CA SER A 183 11.36 -8.01 -0.51
C SER A 183 12.28 -8.80 -1.43
N LEU A 184 13.42 -9.24 -0.91
CA LEU A 184 14.29 -10.21 -1.56
C LEU A 184 14.16 -11.56 -0.84
N ASP A 185 13.78 -12.61 -1.57
CA ASP A 185 13.66 -13.95 -1.01
C ASP A 185 15.03 -14.68 -0.91
N THR A 186 15.03 -15.87 -0.33
CA THR A 186 16.24 -16.70 -0.17
C THR A 186 16.81 -17.22 -1.49
N ARG A 187 16.04 -17.14 -2.59
CA ARG A 187 16.45 -17.52 -3.94
C ARG A 187 16.86 -16.31 -4.78
N ASP A 188 17.10 -15.16 -4.16
CA ASP A 188 17.45 -13.90 -4.82
C ASP A 188 16.37 -13.37 -5.79
N THR A 189 15.08 -13.71 -5.56
CA THR A 189 13.99 -13.13 -6.32
C THR A 189 13.48 -11.87 -5.61
N VAL A 190 13.50 -10.75 -6.31
CA VAL A 190 12.92 -9.48 -5.85
C VAL A 190 11.41 -9.50 -6.08
N THR A 191 10.63 -9.18 -5.04
CA THR A 191 9.19 -8.91 -5.16
C THR A 191 8.94 -7.45 -4.88
N LEU A 192 8.18 -6.76 -5.72
CA LEU A 192 7.82 -5.34 -5.60
C LEU A 192 6.31 -5.17 -5.48
N ASP A 193 5.90 -4.18 -4.70
CA ASP A 193 4.48 -3.83 -4.57
C ASP A 193 3.98 -3.13 -5.83
N LEU A 194 2.82 -3.55 -6.33
CA LEU A 194 2.17 -2.95 -7.50
C LEU A 194 1.79 -1.48 -7.27
N ALA A 195 1.54 -1.06 -6.03
CA ALA A 195 1.23 0.33 -5.69
C ALA A 195 2.39 1.30 -6.03
N LEU A 196 3.60 0.81 -6.19
CA LEU A 196 4.75 1.62 -6.64
C LEU A 196 4.57 2.19 -8.05
N ALA A 197 3.66 1.65 -8.88
CA ALA A 197 3.31 2.25 -10.16
C ALA A 197 2.60 3.61 -10.02
N LEU A 198 1.96 3.84 -8.87
CA LEU A 198 1.26 5.09 -8.55
C LEU A 198 2.19 6.11 -7.91
N ALA A 199 3.32 5.66 -7.33
CA ALA A 199 4.32 6.49 -6.67
C ALA A 199 5.21 7.25 -7.67
N PRO A 200 5.89 8.33 -7.23
CA PRO A 200 6.97 8.95 -8.00
C PRO A 200 8.04 7.92 -8.40
N PRO A 201 8.67 8.06 -9.58
CA PRO A 201 9.72 7.16 -10.04
C PRO A 201 10.88 7.01 -9.05
N GLU A 202 11.19 8.06 -8.31
CA GLU A 202 12.23 8.10 -7.29
C GLU A 202 11.94 7.15 -6.12
N ALA A 203 10.67 7.04 -5.71
CA ALA A 203 10.24 6.12 -4.66
C ALA A 203 10.37 4.66 -5.13
N LEU A 204 9.97 4.34 -6.37
CA LEU A 204 10.21 3.04 -6.99
C LEU A 204 11.71 2.74 -7.07
N LYS A 205 12.52 3.69 -7.53
CA LYS A 205 13.98 3.58 -7.63
C LYS A 205 14.59 3.24 -6.26
N TYR A 206 14.20 3.95 -5.21
CA TYR A 206 14.65 3.67 -3.85
C TYR A 206 14.35 2.23 -3.43
N VAL A 207 13.12 1.76 -3.61
CA VAL A 207 12.74 0.39 -3.22
C VAL A 207 13.54 -0.64 -4.02
N VAL A 208 13.70 -0.46 -5.32
CA VAL A 208 14.51 -1.37 -6.15
C VAL A 208 15.94 -1.44 -5.67
N ILE A 209 16.61 -0.29 -5.44
CA ILE A 209 17.99 -0.25 -4.94
C ILE A 209 18.08 -0.90 -3.56
N HIS A 210 17.11 -0.66 -2.66
CA HIS A 210 17.04 -1.28 -1.35
C HIS A 210 17.03 -2.82 -1.45
N GLU A 211 16.16 -3.37 -2.29
CA GLU A 211 16.09 -4.83 -2.48
C GLU A 211 17.35 -5.40 -3.17
N LEU A 212 17.94 -4.67 -4.09
CA LEU A 212 19.21 -5.07 -4.72
C LEU A 212 20.37 -5.07 -3.73
N CYS A 213 20.42 -4.13 -2.78
CA CYS A 213 21.44 -4.11 -1.73
C CYS A 213 21.36 -5.35 -0.82
N HIS A 214 20.19 -5.95 -0.67
CA HIS A 214 20.03 -7.22 0.04
C HIS A 214 20.71 -8.41 -0.65
N LEU A 215 21.08 -8.32 -1.92
CA LEU A 215 21.92 -9.32 -2.57
C LEU A 215 23.31 -9.41 -1.92
N ARG A 216 23.79 -8.32 -1.29
CA ARG A 216 25.07 -8.28 -0.57
C ARG A 216 24.92 -8.39 0.95
N TYR A 217 23.95 -7.69 1.52
CA TYR A 217 23.71 -7.62 2.97
C TYR A 217 22.27 -7.97 3.26
N ARG A 218 22.02 -9.13 3.86
CA ARG A 218 20.66 -9.62 4.17
C ARG A 218 19.99 -8.90 5.35
N ASP A 219 20.77 -8.17 6.12
CA ASP A 219 20.35 -7.38 7.26
C ASP A 219 20.37 -5.88 6.94
N HIS A 220 19.81 -5.07 7.82
CA HIS A 220 19.85 -3.61 7.72
C HIS A 220 21.00 -3.01 8.57
N SER A 221 22.19 -3.63 8.52
CA SER A 221 23.40 -3.18 9.22
C SER A 221 23.88 -1.81 8.70
N PRO A 222 24.82 -1.14 9.39
CA PRO A 222 25.44 0.08 8.88
C PRO A 222 26.09 -0.08 7.50
N ARG A 223 26.62 -1.27 7.18
CA ARG A 223 27.18 -1.58 5.84
C ARG A 223 26.10 -1.61 4.77
N PHE A 224 24.93 -2.15 5.09
CA PHE A 224 23.77 -2.12 4.18
C PHE A 224 23.38 -0.68 3.85
N TRP A 225 23.19 0.17 4.87
CA TRP A 225 22.78 1.56 4.67
C TRP A 225 23.87 2.40 3.97
N ALA A 226 25.15 2.10 4.21
CA ALA A 226 26.25 2.74 3.49
C ALA A 226 26.20 2.40 1.98
N LEU A 227 25.91 1.14 1.65
CA LEU A 227 25.75 0.71 0.24
C LEU A 227 24.51 1.35 -0.40
N VAL A 228 23.35 1.39 0.30
CA VAL A 228 22.17 2.10 -0.22
C VAL A 228 22.50 3.56 -0.49
N GLY A 229 23.16 4.25 0.46
CA GLY A 229 23.52 5.66 0.33
C GLY A 229 24.54 5.93 -0.76
N SER A 230 25.46 5.01 -1.06
CA SER A 230 26.42 5.17 -2.17
C SER A 230 25.74 5.05 -3.54
N LEU A 231 24.73 4.19 -3.67
CA LEU A 231 23.97 4.00 -4.92
C LEU A 231 22.87 5.04 -5.11
N TYR A 232 22.29 5.52 -4.01
CA TYR A 232 21.22 6.50 -4.02
C TYR A 232 21.30 7.42 -2.79
N PRO A 233 22.00 8.57 -2.88
CA PRO A 233 22.18 9.48 -1.74
C PRO A 233 20.88 9.99 -1.11
N ASP A 234 19.86 10.26 -1.91
CA ASP A 234 18.58 10.85 -1.48
C ASP A 234 17.58 9.80 -0.95
N TRP A 235 18.04 8.59 -0.62
CA TRP A 235 17.20 7.48 -0.20
C TRP A 235 16.32 7.78 1.03
N LYS A 236 16.79 8.65 1.93
CA LYS A 236 16.06 8.99 3.16
C LYS A 236 14.77 9.75 2.87
N GLU A 237 14.78 10.64 1.89
CA GLU A 237 13.61 11.40 1.44
C GLU A 237 12.54 10.46 0.89
N GLN A 238 12.94 9.51 0.05
CA GLN A 238 12.01 8.56 -0.54
C GLN A 238 11.44 7.58 0.48
N ARG A 239 12.25 7.19 1.46
CA ARG A 239 11.79 6.37 2.58
C ARG A 239 10.74 7.08 3.41
N GLU A 240 10.94 8.37 3.72
CA GLU A 240 9.99 9.17 4.49
C GLU A 240 8.73 9.45 3.66
N TRP A 241 8.88 9.72 2.37
CA TRP A 241 7.75 9.88 1.45
C TRP A 241 6.86 8.62 1.41
N LEU A 242 7.46 7.43 1.28
CA LEU A 242 6.72 6.16 1.29
C LEU A 242 6.06 5.90 2.66
N LYS A 243 6.68 6.35 3.74
CA LYS A 243 6.12 6.20 5.08
C LYS A 243 4.89 7.11 5.27
N SER A 244 4.93 8.33 4.76
CA SER A 244 3.83 9.31 4.88
C SER A 244 2.69 9.07 3.89
N ARG A 245 2.99 8.70 2.64
CA ARG A 245 2.00 8.58 1.55
C ARG A 245 1.60 7.15 1.23
N GLY A 246 2.32 6.18 1.75
CA GLY A 246 2.21 4.79 1.33
C GLY A 246 0.85 4.15 1.58
N HIS A 247 0.18 4.51 2.64
CA HIS A 247 -1.17 4.01 2.92
C HIS A 247 -2.19 4.48 1.89
N ALA A 248 -2.16 5.77 1.55
CA ALA A 248 -3.02 6.33 0.52
C ALA A 248 -2.81 5.64 -0.84
N LEU A 249 -1.55 5.37 -1.22
CA LEU A 249 -1.25 4.65 -2.46
C LEU A 249 -1.80 3.21 -2.48
N LYS A 250 -1.70 2.50 -1.36
CA LYS A 250 -2.24 1.13 -1.27
C LYS A 250 -3.76 1.12 -1.31
N ALA A 251 -4.42 2.07 -0.65
CA ALA A 251 -5.86 2.25 -0.72
C ALA A 251 -6.30 2.59 -2.16
N GLU A 252 -5.57 3.47 -2.82
CA GLU A 252 -5.83 3.84 -4.21
C GLU A 252 -5.64 2.64 -5.16
N LEU A 253 -4.57 1.85 -4.99
CA LEU A 253 -4.40 0.63 -5.77
C LEU A 253 -5.57 -0.32 -5.57
N ALA A 254 -6.01 -0.56 -4.33
CA ALA A 254 -7.14 -1.42 -4.03
C ALA A 254 -8.41 -0.94 -4.73
N ARG A 255 -8.70 0.39 -4.68
CA ARG A 255 -9.81 1.02 -5.41
C ARG A 255 -9.78 0.73 -6.90
N LEU A 256 -8.60 0.74 -7.50
CA LEU A 256 -8.41 0.59 -8.96
C LEU A 256 -8.55 -0.85 -9.42
N ILE A 257 -8.11 -1.85 -8.63
CA ILE A 257 -7.96 -3.25 -9.09
C ILE A 257 -8.76 -4.27 -8.28
N GLU A 258 -9.26 -3.94 -7.08
CA GLU A 258 -10.03 -4.86 -6.25
C GLU A 258 -11.56 -4.67 -6.44
N ALA A 259 -12.31 -5.73 -6.12
CA ALA A 259 -13.77 -5.78 -6.28
C ALA A 259 -14.50 -5.24 -5.06
#